data_ded9280353d3e06e9ce5dbb4470a936f
#
_entry.id   ded9280353d3e06e9ce5dbb4470a936f
#
_cell.length_a   1.000
_cell.length_b   1.000
_cell.length_c   1.000
_cell.angle_alpha   90.00
_cell.angle_beta   90.00
_cell.angle_gamma   90.00
#
_symmetry.space_group_name_H-M   'P 1'
#
loop_
_entity.id
_entity.type
_entity.pdbx_description
1 polymer ?
#
loop_
_entity_poly.entity_id
_entity_poly.type
_entity_poly.pdbx_seq_one_letter_code
_entity_poly.pdbx_strand_id
1 'polypeptide(L)'
;MHYHNPFHQKRHTTKASHGIKFVTSITTTIALILVCALAVSQVIPTDRTDRSAKVAQGKTTRSKKPVKTTFTPASGEFRGVWISFQDIGEKRYTKKQFENFINKTFDNCKKNGFNAVIVHVRPFADALYPSSYFPWSRYVSGKAGKHPGFDPLSYAVSAAHKRGLAFHAWINPYRIASNTTNVYKLPKKSIARKWAVSKKASKRRNVLKWDGKLYFNPASKDVQNLVCNGVREIVRDYAVDGIHFDDYFYPNLGAKYKKVFDYKEYKAYAKRCKKKHKKKVSIVTWRRNNVSNMLKRVRTIVHRLDNNCVFGISPAGNIRNLYAKNNYYADVKKWMRSSKYIDYICPQIYWTFSQKTCPFRETTNKWLAIPRAKSVKVYVGLGGYRAGISKREAKLGADAEWGTSRTNLKRQLLYLRSQNSCGGFMLFSYSDLIRKSARSEMKRFTKLLKTVPSNAVGPTATPTAAPTTVPTAVPTGTPTDAPTDSSTTAPTETPAAAPTN
;
A
#
# COMPACT_ATOMS: atom_id res chain seq x y z
N MET A 1 -14.90 -10.89 18.68
CA MET A 1 -13.95 -9.91 19.20
C MET A 1 -13.56 -9.00 18.05
N HIS A 2 -14.06 -7.77 18.10
CA HIS A 2 -13.83 -6.75 17.09
C HIS A 2 -12.48 -6.10 17.38
N TYR A 3 -11.47 -6.37 16.54
CA TYR A 3 -10.25 -5.58 16.57
C TYR A 3 -10.52 -4.24 15.90
N HIS A 4 -10.87 -3.26 16.69
CA HIS A 4 -10.73 -1.85 16.35
C HIS A 4 -9.25 -1.52 16.42
N ASN A 5 -8.71 -1.04 15.32
CA ASN A 5 -7.40 -0.40 15.30
C ASN A 5 -7.54 0.93 16.07
N PRO A 6 -6.93 1.09 17.27
CA PRO A 6 -7.15 2.28 18.10
C PRO A 6 -6.21 3.40 17.64
N PHE A 7 -6.49 4.02 16.49
CA PHE A 7 -5.85 5.27 16.15
C PHE A 7 -6.68 6.43 16.69
N HIS A 8 -6.27 6.91 17.86
CA HIS A 8 -6.52 8.19 18.53
C HIS A 8 -7.71 9.03 18.02
N GLN A 9 -8.87 8.86 18.67
CA GLN A 9 -9.77 9.97 18.89
C GLN A 9 -9.21 10.82 20.05
N LYS A 10 -8.76 12.04 19.75
CA LYS A 10 -8.57 13.07 20.77
C LYS A 10 -9.92 13.37 21.39
N ARG A 11 -10.07 13.06 22.66
CA ARG A 11 -11.20 13.51 23.49
C ARG A 11 -11.04 15.03 23.67
N HIS A 12 -11.92 15.80 23.06
CA HIS A 12 -12.25 17.14 23.55
C HIS A 12 -13.20 16.95 24.73
N THR A 13 -12.72 17.23 25.92
CA THR A 13 -13.53 17.40 27.10
C THR A 13 -14.26 18.73 26.97
N THR A 14 -15.55 18.70 26.72
CA THR A 14 -16.44 19.82 26.97
C THR A 14 -17.19 19.55 28.28
N LYS A 15 -17.03 20.50 29.22
CA LYS A 15 -17.76 20.58 30.48
C LYS A 15 -19.26 20.70 30.18
N ALA A 16 -20.03 19.89 30.90
CA ALA A 16 -21.47 20.03 30.96
C ALA A 16 -21.82 21.30 31.76
N SER A 17 -22.70 22.13 31.23
CA SER A 17 -23.53 23.04 32.01
C SER A 17 -24.99 22.79 31.69
N HIS A 18 -25.74 22.68 32.73
CA HIS A 18 -27.18 22.48 32.78
C HIS A 18 -27.96 23.65 32.17
N GLY A 19 -29.13 23.32 31.63
CA GLY A 19 -30.26 24.24 31.74
C GLY A 19 -31.19 24.37 30.55
N ILE A 20 -32.38 23.81 30.71
CA ILE A 20 -33.71 24.34 30.38
C ILE A 20 -34.25 24.09 28.95
N LYS A 21 -35.34 23.33 28.99
CA LYS A 21 -36.35 23.15 27.95
C LYS A 21 -37.05 24.45 27.57
N PHE A 22 -37.34 24.67 26.29
CA PHE A 22 -38.61 25.30 25.88
C PHE A 22 -39.10 24.71 24.55
N VAL A 23 -40.36 24.34 24.57
CA VAL A 23 -41.22 23.88 23.49
C VAL A 23 -41.95 25.11 22.91
N THR A 24 -42.16 25.15 21.60
CA THR A 24 -43.32 25.69 20.84
C THR A 24 -42.84 25.87 19.39
N SER A 25 -43.36 25.24 18.45
CA SER A 25 -44.68 25.18 17.78
C SER A 25 -44.88 26.21 16.66
N ILE A 26 -45.10 25.70 15.44
CA ILE A 26 -46.06 26.08 14.39
C ILE A 26 -45.76 27.42 13.61
N THR A 27 -45.76 27.53 12.35
CA THR A 27 -46.55 27.28 11.17
C THR A 27 -46.06 28.09 9.98
N THR A 28 -46.15 27.49 8.80
CA THR A 28 -46.60 28.02 7.48
C THR A 28 -46.17 29.39 6.98
N THR A 29 -45.62 29.46 5.76
CA THR A 29 -46.26 30.17 4.64
C THR A 29 -45.68 29.72 3.27
N ILE A 30 -46.60 29.33 2.38
CA ILE A 30 -46.47 29.05 0.95
C ILE A 30 -46.74 30.35 0.18
N ALA A 31 -45.98 30.62 -0.89
CA ALA A 31 -46.41 31.36 -2.09
C ALA A 31 -45.25 31.28 -3.11
N LEU A 32 -45.31 30.53 -4.19
CA LEU A 32 -45.97 30.71 -5.48
C LEU A 32 -45.54 32.01 -6.20
N ILE A 33 -44.82 31.89 -7.31
CA ILE A 33 -45.07 32.56 -8.57
C ILE A 33 -44.42 31.76 -9.71
N LEU A 34 -45.31 31.35 -10.62
CA LEU A 34 -45.11 30.72 -11.92
C LEU A 34 -45.00 31.81 -13.01
N VAL A 35 -44.65 31.37 -14.26
CA VAL A 35 -44.82 32.02 -15.59
C VAL A 35 -43.55 32.73 -16.06
N CYS A 36 -42.97 32.44 -17.21
CA CYS A 36 -43.45 32.21 -18.56
C CYS A 36 -42.51 31.36 -19.43
N ALA A 37 -43.14 30.54 -20.25
CA ALA A 37 -42.56 29.87 -21.40
C ALA A 37 -42.68 30.71 -22.67
N LEU A 38 -41.84 30.42 -23.69
CA LEU A 38 -42.15 30.29 -25.13
C LEU A 38 -40.82 30.33 -25.89
N ALA A 39 -40.38 29.25 -26.42
CA ALA A 39 -40.45 28.73 -27.79
C ALA A 39 -39.84 29.62 -28.89
N VAL A 40 -38.84 29.09 -29.56
CA VAL A 40 -38.76 29.06 -31.03
C VAL A 40 -37.83 27.91 -31.46
N SER A 41 -38.35 27.15 -32.43
CA SER A 41 -37.73 25.99 -33.09
C SER A 41 -36.76 26.38 -34.21
N GLN A 42 -36.01 25.33 -34.62
CA GLN A 42 -35.33 25.09 -35.90
C GLN A 42 -33.91 25.66 -36.03
N VAL A 43 -32.92 24.88 -36.36
CA VAL A 43 -32.55 24.17 -37.59
C VAL A 43 -31.33 23.29 -37.27
N ILE A 44 -31.32 22.04 -37.73
CA ILE A 44 -30.15 21.19 -37.81
C ILE A 44 -29.32 21.58 -39.05
N PRO A 45 -28.00 21.64 -38.95
CA PRO A 45 -27.18 20.90 -39.87
C PRO A 45 -26.14 20.03 -39.15
N THR A 46 -26.03 18.82 -39.65
CA THR A 46 -24.91 17.89 -39.46
C THR A 46 -23.63 18.52 -39.96
N ASP A 47 -22.63 18.64 -39.07
CA ASP A 47 -21.25 18.54 -39.53
C ASP A 47 -20.36 17.91 -38.46
N ARG A 48 -19.63 16.90 -38.92
CA ARG A 48 -18.57 16.21 -38.19
C ARG A 48 -17.35 17.12 -38.21
N THR A 49 -16.96 17.67 -37.06
CA THR A 49 -15.59 18.06 -36.83
C THR A 49 -15.23 17.87 -35.40
N ASP A 50 -14.28 17.01 -35.24
CA ASP A 50 -13.48 16.70 -34.05
C ASP A 50 -12.93 18.03 -33.46
N ARG A 51 -13.47 18.49 -32.32
CA ARG A 51 -12.88 19.57 -31.54
C ARG A 51 -12.42 19.02 -30.20
N SER A 52 -11.18 18.54 -30.20
CA SER A 52 -10.37 18.42 -29.00
C SER A 52 -10.37 19.75 -28.24
N ALA A 53 -11.02 19.77 -27.08
CA ALA A 53 -10.98 20.91 -26.18
C ALA A 53 -9.53 21.15 -25.72
N LYS A 54 -8.88 22.17 -26.24
CA LYS A 54 -7.64 22.74 -25.74
C LYS A 54 -7.89 23.30 -24.34
N VAL A 55 -7.58 22.53 -23.32
CA VAL A 55 -7.36 23.04 -21.96
C VAL A 55 -6.05 23.80 -22.00
N ALA A 56 -6.09 25.10 -21.70
CA ALA A 56 -4.89 25.93 -21.58
C ALA A 56 -3.91 25.29 -20.59
N GLN A 57 -2.89 24.65 -21.12
CA GLN A 57 -1.73 24.20 -20.36
C GLN A 57 -0.86 25.43 -20.09
N GLY A 58 -0.86 25.90 -18.84
CA GLY A 58 0.25 26.72 -18.38
C GLY A 58 1.54 25.93 -18.64
N LYS A 59 2.46 26.56 -19.39
CA LYS A 59 3.78 26.02 -19.67
C LYS A 59 4.52 25.77 -18.36
N THR A 60 4.35 24.59 -17.77
CA THR A 60 5.28 24.08 -16.77
C THR A 60 6.51 23.59 -17.52
N THR A 61 7.63 24.29 -17.37
CA THR A 61 8.94 23.84 -17.80
C THR A 61 9.17 22.43 -17.27
N ARG A 62 9.20 21.47 -18.18
CA ARG A 62 9.44 20.06 -17.91
C ARG A 62 10.83 19.93 -17.33
N SER A 63 10.94 19.90 -15.99
CA SER A 63 12.18 19.59 -15.30
C SER A 63 12.69 18.25 -15.84
N LYS A 64 13.95 18.21 -16.29
CA LYS A 64 14.64 16.97 -16.68
C LYS A 64 14.48 15.99 -15.54
N LYS A 65 14.04 14.74 -15.83
CA LYS A 65 13.95 13.66 -14.84
C LYS A 65 15.27 13.60 -14.09
N PRO A 66 15.28 13.62 -12.75
CA PRO A 66 16.51 13.37 -12.02
C PRO A 66 17.04 11.99 -12.40
N VAL A 67 18.35 11.91 -12.65
CA VAL A 67 19.02 10.63 -12.94
C VAL A 67 18.74 9.70 -11.76
N LYS A 68 18.13 8.55 -12.03
CA LYS A 68 17.89 7.52 -11.02
C LYS A 68 19.20 6.86 -10.66
N THR A 69 19.66 7.04 -9.46
CA THR A 69 20.63 6.13 -8.87
C THR A 69 19.87 4.87 -8.42
N THR A 70 20.25 3.72 -8.96
CA THR A 70 19.75 2.43 -8.50
C THR A 70 20.08 2.27 -7.01
N PHE A 71 19.06 2.23 -6.17
CA PHE A 71 19.25 2.04 -4.75
C PHE A 71 19.38 0.55 -4.43
N THR A 72 20.57 0.13 -4.03
CA THR A 72 20.80 -1.18 -3.41
C THR A 72 21.17 -0.95 -1.95
N PRO A 73 20.47 -1.52 -0.97
CA PRO A 73 20.87 -1.39 0.42
C PRO A 73 22.29 -1.93 0.61
N ALA A 74 23.18 -1.13 1.17
CA ALA A 74 24.60 -1.50 1.34
C ALA A 74 24.81 -2.80 2.15
N SER A 75 23.84 -3.19 2.99
CA SER A 75 23.87 -4.43 3.81
C SER A 75 22.97 -5.57 3.28
N GLY A 76 22.34 -5.39 2.11
CA GLY A 76 21.32 -6.33 1.62
C GLY A 76 20.01 -6.35 2.44
N GLU A 77 20.01 -5.80 3.67
CA GLU A 77 18.84 -5.71 4.55
C GLU A 77 18.02 -4.46 4.24
N PHE A 78 16.74 -4.62 3.90
CA PHE A 78 15.83 -3.49 3.75
C PHE A 78 15.41 -2.97 5.13
N ARG A 79 15.72 -1.70 5.44
CA ARG A 79 15.42 -1.04 6.72
C ARG A 79 14.55 0.18 6.45
N GLY A 80 13.25 -0.07 6.32
CA GLY A 80 12.27 0.96 5.98
C GLY A 80 11.60 1.59 7.19
N VAL A 81 11.13 2.82 7.04
CA VAL A 81 10.24 3.48 8.00
C VAL A 81 9.08 4.14 7.28
N TRP A 82 7.86 3.92 7.77
CA TRP A 82 6.66 4.59 7.25
C TRP A 82 6.56 6.01 7.76
N ILE A 83 6.31 6.94 6.83
CA ILE A 83 5.98 8.33 7.11
C ILE A 83 4.55 8.55 6.62
N SER A 84 3.62 8.53 7.56
CA SER A 84 2.19 8.59 7.27
C SER A 84 1.70 10.02 7.07
N PHE A 85 0.50 10.18 6.56
CA PHE A 85 -0.16 11.47 6.52
C PHE A 85 -0.34 12.12 7.92
N GLN A 86 -0.35 11.30 8.98
CA GLN A 86 -0.41 11.78 10.37
C GLN A 86 0.93 12.37 10.81
N ASP A 87 2.05 11.79 10.38
CA ASP A 87 3.39 12.32 10.63
C ASP A 87 3.59 13.67 9.92
N ILE A 88 3.03 13.83 8.70
CA ILE A 88 3.03 15.09 7.94
C ILE A 88 2.15 16.13 8.63
N GLY A 89 0.97 15.71 9.14
CA GLY A 89 -0.01 16.58 9.81
C GLY A 89 -0.87 17.40 8.83
N GLU A 90 -2.08 17.72 9.30
CA GLU A 90 -3.05 18.51 8.52
C GLU A 90 -2.78 20.00 8.72
N LYS A 91 -1.93 20.58 7.88
CA LYS A 91 -1.61 22.01 7.91
C LYS A 91 -1.21 22.55 6.54
N ARG A 92 -1.25 23.88 6.41
CA ARG A 92 -0.67 24.57 5.27
C ARG A 92 0.84 24.71 5.50
N TYR A 93 1.60 24.18 4.58
CA TYR A 93 3.04 24.39 4.51
C TYR A 93 3.37 25.52 3.52
N THR A 94 4.31 26.39 3.88
CA THR A 94 5.13 27.09 2.87
C THR A 94 6.13 26.09 2.30
N LYS A 95 6.71 26.39 1.14
CA LYS A 95 7.77 25.57 0.52
C LYS A 95 8.91 25.30 1.53
N LYS A 96 9.48 26.36 2.14
CA LYS A 96 10.58 26.27 3.11
C LYS A 96 10.21 25.44 4.35
N GLN A 97 8.99 25.60 4.88
CA GLN A 97 8.52 24.78 6.02
C GLN A 97 8.42 23.30 5.67
N PHE A 98 7.94 22.97 4.47
CA PHE A 98 7.87 21.58 4.02
C PHE A 98 9.27 21.00 3.80
N GLU A 99 10.16 21.74 3.15
CA GLU A 99 11.56 21.35 2.95
C GLU A 99 12.26 21.10 4.28
N ASN A 100 12.12 21.98 5.26
CA ASN A 100 12.67 21.80 6.60
C ASN A 100 12.10 20.56 7.31
N PHE A 101 10.79 20.31 7.18
CA PHE A 101 10.15 19.12 7.74
C PHE A 101 10.73 17.85 7.11
N ILE A 102 10.81 17.78 5.79
CA ILE A 102 11.35 16.63 5.06
C ILE A 102 12.83 16.41 5.39
N ASN A 103 13.63 17.46 5.37
CA ASN A 103 15.05 17.36 5.70
C ASN A 103 15.26 16.81 7.11
N LYS A 104 14.64 17.40 8.13
CA LYS A 104 14.71 16.93 9.51
C LYS A 104 14.26 15.48 9.66
N THR A 105 13.17 15.11 8.98
CA THR A 105 12.62 13.75 9.01
C THR A 105 13.59 12.74 8.41
N PHE A 106 14.13 13.04 7.23
CA PHE A 106 15.02 12.10 6.52
C PHE A 106 16.42 12.04 7.16
N ASP A 107 16.92 13.16 7.69
CA ASP A 107 18.15 13.17 8.49
C ASP A 107 18.03 12.28 9.72
N ASN A 108 16.90 12.36 10.43
CA ASN A 108 16.63 11.49 11.55
C ASN A 108 16.54 10.01 11.13
N CYS A 109 15.90 9.70 10.01
CA CYS A 109 15.83 8.32 9.49
C CYS A 109 17.24 7.81 9.18
N LYS A 110 18.04 8.56 8.43
CA LYS A 110 19.43 8.17 8.09
C LYS A 110 20.29 8.01 9.33
N LYS A 111 20.28 9.00 10.24
CA LYS A 111 21.04 8.98 11.52
C LYS A 111 20.72 7.74 12.35
N ASN A 112 19.48 7.26 12.31
CA ASN A 112 19.02 6.08 13.05
C ASN A 112 19.22 4.74 12.31
N GLY A 113 19.88 4.73 11.12
CA GLY A 113 20.28 3.53 10.42
C GLY A 113 19.26 2.97 9.43
N PHE A 114 18.19 3.70 9.12
CA PHE A 114 17.26 3.35 8.04
C PHE A 114 17.91 3.64 6.67
N ASN A 115 17.49 2.86 5.66
CA ASN A 115 17.95 3.00 4.28
C ASN A 115 16.79 3.18 3.29
N ALA A 116 15.55 3.22 3.77
CA ALA A 116 14.37 3.48 2.96
C ALA A 116 13.31 4.26 3.75
N VAL A 117 12.58 5.13 3.05
CA VAL A 117 11.39 5.84 3.54
C VAL A 117 10.18 5.48 2.71
N ILE A 118 9.07 5.14 3.37
CA ILE A 118 7.80 4.80 2.74
C ILE A 118 6.82 5.93 3.04
N VAL A 119 6.69 6.88 2.11
CA VAL A 119 5.98 8.15 2.34
C VAL A 119 4.58 8.10 1.77
N HIS A 120 3.59 8.45 2.58
CA HIS A 120 2.19 8.46 2.20
C HIS A 120 1.87 9.63 1.27
N VAL A 121 1.99 9.42 -0.03
CA VAL A 121 1.77 10.45 -1.05
C VAL A 121 0.30 10.52 -1.53
N ARG A 122 -0.47 9.47 -1.25
CA ARG A 122 -1.91 9.42 -1.57
C ARG A 122 -2.70 8.65 -0.49
N PRO A 123 -3.01 9.31 0.66
CA PRO A 123 -3.70 8.67 1.79
C PRO A 123 -5.19 8.44 1.55
N PHE A 124 -5.80 9.25 0.69
CA PHE A 124 -7.22 9.23 0.33
C PHE A 124 -7.37 9.39 -1.20
N ALA A 125 -8.55 9.85 -1.65
CA ALA A 125 -8.75 10.23 -3.04
C ALA A 125 -8.17 11.64 -3.33
N ASP A 126 -6.94 11.88 -2.89
CA ASP A 126 -6.17 13.12 -3.00
C ASP A 126 -4.70 12.82 -3.31
N ALA A 127 -3.88 13.84 -3.54
CA ALA A 127 -2.46 13.67 -3.85
C ALA A 127 -1.60 14.75 -3.20
N LEU A 128 -0.38 14.39 -2.78
CA LEU A 128 0.67 15.29 -2.31
C LEU A 128 1.60 15.71 -3.48
N TYR A 129 1.11 15.66 -4.70
CA TYR A 129 1.83 16.00 -5.93
C TYR A 129 0.86 16.54 -6.98
N PRO A 130 1.33 17.26 -8.02
CA PRO A 130 0.50 17.64 -9.16
C PRO A 130 -0.07 16.39 -9.84
N SER A 131 -1.40 16.23 -9.79
CA SER A 131 -2.09 15.08 -10.38
C SER A 131 -3.20 15.51 -11.31
N SER A 132 -3.26 14.90 -12.50
CA SER A 132 -4.38 15.06 -13.44
C SER A 132 -5.66 14.32 -12.97
N TYR A 133 -5.54 13.43 -11.98
CA TYR A 133 -6.62 12.54 -11.54
C TYR A 133 -7.14 12.85 -10.15
N PHE A 134 -6.28 13.38 -9.25
CA PHE A 134 -6.60 13.60 -7.85
C PHE A 134 -6.43 15.05 -7.44
N PRO A 135 -7.33 15.60 -6.59
CA PRO A 135 -7.15 16.93 -6.05
C PRO A 135 -5.98 16.97 -5.06
N TRP A 136 -5.43 18.15 -4.82
CA TRP A 136 -4.42 18.37 -3.81
C TRP A 136 -4.89 17.93 -2.42
N SER A 137 -3.99 17.29 -1.69
CA SER A 137 -4.23 16.85 -0.33
C SER A 137 -4.18 18.01 0.66
N ARG A 138 -5.05 17.97 1.66
CA ARG A 138 -5.05 18.94 2.77
C ARG A 138 -3.80 18.84 3.66
N TYR A 139 -3.09 17.74 3.60
CA TYR A 139 -1.89 17.49 4.42
C TYR A 139 -0.66 18.30 3.99
N VAL A 140 -0.72 19.00 2.87
CA VAL A 140 0.34 19.94 2.45
C VAL A 140 -0.19 21.34 2.21
N SER A 141 -1.49 21.47 1.91
CA SER A 141 -2.12 22.74 1.54
C SER A 141 -3.01 23.33 2.63
N GLY A 142 -3.28 22.58 3.71
CA GLY A 142 -4.23 22.92 4.78
C GLY A 142 -5.70 22.83 4.37
N LYS A 143 -5.99 22.78 3.06
CA LYS A 143 -7.36 22.70 2.51
C LYS A 143 -7.37 21.76 1.29
N ALA A 144 -8.26 20.76 1.32
CA ALA A 144 -8.37 19.80 0.22
C ALA A 144 -8.70 20.50 -1.11
N GLY A 145 -7.95 20.15 -2.16
CA GLY A 145 -8.08 20.73 -3.51
C GLY A 145 -7.37 22.05 -3.73
N LYS A 146 -6.73 22.65 -2.71
CA LYS A 146 -5.93 23.88 -2.84
C LYS A 146 -4.48 23.54 -3.18
N HIS A 147 -3.94 24.19 -4.22
CA HIS A 147 -2.52 24.06 -4.59
C HIS A 147 -1.62 24.63 -3.48
N PRO A 148 -0.56 23.91 -3.06
CA PRO A 148 0.34 24.38 -1.99
C PRO A 148 1.33 25.46 -2.45
N GLY A 149 1.54 25.66 -3.75
CA GLY A 149 2.50 26.61 -4.34
C GLY A 149 3.82 25.97 -4.77
N PHE A 150 4.00 24.66 -4.51
CA PHE A 150 5.21 23.91 -4.86
C PHE A 150 4.85 22.42 -5.11
N ASP A 151 5.84 21.61 -5.52
CA ASP A 151 5.69 20.16 -5.68
C ASP A 151 6.35 19.42 -4.51
N PRO A 152 5.54 18.94 -3.53
CA PRO A 152 6.04 18.23 -2.37
C PRO A 152 6.75 16.91 -2.70
N LEU A 153 6.25 16.15 -3.68
CA LEU A 153 6.80 14.84 -4.01
C LEU A 153 8.15 14.96 -4.70
N SER A 154 8.30 15.91 -5.62
CA SER A 154 9.58 16.18 -6.29
C SER A 154 10.68 16.48 -5.29
N TYR A 155 10.39 17.36 -4.33
CA TYR A 155 11.34 17.69 -3.27
C TYR A 155 11.68 16.48 -2.39
N ALA A 156 10.67 15.75 -1.92
CA ALA A 156 10.86 14.62 -1.02
C ALA A 156 11.70 13.50 -1.65
N VAL A 157 11.44 13.14 -2.93
CA VAL A 157 12.26 12.14 -3.65
C VAL A 157 13.72 12.59 -3.75
N SER A 158 13.95 13.83 -4.18
CA SER A 158 15.32 14.39 -4.27
C SER A 158 16.03 14.41 -2.90
N ALA A 159 15.32 14.83 -1.84
CA ALA A 159 15.85 14.88 -0.48
C ALA A 159 16.20 13.51 0.09
N ALA A 160 15.42 12.46 -0.25
CA ALA A 160 15.71 11.08 0.12
C ALA A 160 16.99 10.58 -0.57
N HIS A 161 17.07 10.73 -1.88
CA HIS A 161 18.22 10.30 -2.68
C HIS A 161 19.52 11.00 -2.29
N LYS A 162 19.49 12.29 -1.99
CA LYS A 162 20.66 13.03 -1.45
C LYS A 162 21.24 12.43 -0.17
N ARG A 163 20.41 11.67 0.59
CA ARG A 163 20.80 10.99 1.83
C ARG A 163 21.08 9.50 1.65
N GLY A 164 21.00 8.99 0.41
CA GLY A 164 21.09 7.56 0.13
C GLY A 164 19.94 6.75 0.75
N LEU A 165 18.74 7.35 0.78
CA LEU A 165 17.51 6.68 1.21
C LEU A 165 16.66 6.32 -0.02
N ALA A 166 16.23 5.07 -0.12
CA ALA A 166 15.21 4.68 -1.10
C ALA A 166 13.89 5.37 -0.77
N PHE A 167 13.16 5.81 -1.79
CA PHE A 167 11.86 6.45 -1.65
C PHE A 167 10.75 5.58 -2.22
N HIS A 168 9.90 5.03 -1.37
CA HIS A 168 8.70 4.31 -1.78
C HIS A 168 7.47 5.20 -1.63
N ALA A 169 6.75 5.44 -2.72
CA ALA A 169 5.51 6.20 -2.72
C ALA A 169 4.35 5.33 -2.20
N TRP A 170 3.86 5.63 -1.00
CA TRP A 170 2.78 4.90 -0.37
C TRP A 170 1.42 5.46 -0.80
N ILE A 171 0.56 4.58 -1.26
CA ILE A 171 -0.77 4.86 -1.80
C ILE A 171 -1.79 3.96 -1.11
N ASN A 172 -2.90 4.54 -0.63
CA ASN A 172 -4.11 3.79 -0.35
C ASN A 172 -4.98 3.76 -1.61
N PRO A 173 -5.24 2.57 -2.21
CA PRO A 173 -5.87 2.52 -3.53
C PRO A 173 -7.36 2.83 -3.53
N TYR A 174 -8.10 2.57 -2.43
CA TYR A 174 -9.56 2.59 -2.45
C TYR A 174 -10.22 3.53 -1.45
N ARG A 175 -9.52 4.02 -0.43
CA ARG A 175 -10.09 4.90 0.58
C ARG A 175 -10.30 6.31 0.02
N ILE A 176 -11.55 6.80 0.05
CA ILE A 176 -11.89 8.16 -0.37
C ILE A 176 -11.91 9.09 0.84
N ALA A 177 -12.61 8.71 1.90
CA ALA A 177 -12.70 9.46 3.15
C ALA A 177 -12.98 8.50 4.31
N SER A 178 -12.41 8.78 5.50
CA SER A 178 -12.50 7.92 6.69
C SER A 178 -13.48 8.41 7.77
N ASN A 179 -14.03 9.61 7.63
CA ASN A 179 -14.85 10.26 8.68
C ASN A 179 -16.13 10.89 8.14
N THR A 180 -16.54 10.55 6.92
CA THR A 180 -17.76 11.08 6.33
C THR A 180 -18.27 10.17 5.21
N THR A 181 -19.59 10.14 5.05
CA THR A 181 -20.30 9.61 3.87
C THR A 181 -20.89 10.72 3.02
N ASN A 182 -20.72 11.99 3.42
CA ASN A 182 -21.19 13.15 2.67
C ASN A 182 -20.21 13.50 1.56
N VAL A 183 -20.58 13.19 0.33
CA VAL A 183 -19.76 13.42 -0.87
C VAL A 183 -19.56 14.92 -1.17
N TYR A 184 -20.43 15.80 -0.66
CA TYR A 184 -20.30 17.24 -0.84
C TYR A 184 -19.18 17.86 0.00
N LYS A 185 -18.66 17.15 1.02
CA LYS A 185 -17.44 17.52 1.75
C LYS A 185 -16.16 17.30 0.93
N LEU A 186 -16.23 16.54 -0.18
CA LEU A 186 -15.10 16.37 -1.10
C LEU A 186 -14.95 17.60 -2.00
N PRO A 187 -13.73 17.94 -2.46
CA PRO A 187 -13.51 19.05 -3.40
C PRO A 187 -14.39 18.93 -4.66
N LYS A 188 -14.95 20.04 -5.12
CA LYS A 188 -15.85 20.08 -6.32
C LYS A 188 -15.23 19.41 -7.55
N LYS A 189 -13.91 19.61 -7.77
CA LYS A 189 -13.15 19.03 -8.89
C LYS A 189 -12.75 17.56 -8.69
N SER A 190 -12.95 16.98 -7.48
CA SER A 190 -12.61 15.58 -7.19
C SER A 190 -13.41 14.62 -8.08
N ILE A 191 -12.73 13.65 -8.68
CA ILE A 191 -13.37 12.60 -9.48
C ILE A 191 -14.36 11.79 -8.64
N ALA A 192 -14.05 11.53 -7.36
CA ALA A 192 -14.94 10.83 -6.44
C ALA A 192 -16.27 11.57 -6.27
N ARG A 193 -16.23 12.92 -6.07
CA ARG A 193 -17.45 13.73 -6.01
C ARG A 193 -18.19 13.75 -7.34
N LYS A 194 -17.48 13.97 -8.45
CA LYS A 194 -18.08 13.96 -9.80
C LYS A 194 -18.81 12.64 -10.09
N TRP A 195 -18.20 11.51 -9.71
CA TRP A 195 -18.84 10.20 -9.87
C TRP A 195 -20.05 10.04 -8.95
N ALA A 196 -19.91 10.40 -7.68
CA ALA A 196 -20.98 10.21 -6.68
C ALA A 196 -22.28 10.99 -7.01
N VAL A 197 -22.15 12.19 -7.63
CA VAL A 197 -23.29 13.03 -8.01
C VAL A 197 -23.70 12.91 -9.49
N SER A 198 -23.09 11.98 -10.23
CA SER A 198 -23.35 11.81 -11.66
C SER A 198 -24.80 11.40 -11.94
N LYS A 199 -25.41 11.93 -13.00
CA LYS A 199 -26.72 11.47 -13.51
C LYS A 199 -26.68 9.98 -13.91
N LYS A 200 -25.53 9.47 -14.41
CA LYS A 200 -25.35 8.07 -14.83
C LYS A 200 -25.19 7.14 -13.62
N ALA A 201 -26.14 6.22 -13.43
CA ALA A 201 -26.12 5.25 -12.31
C ALA A 201 -24.84 4.42 -12.26
N SER A 202 -24.27 4.02 -13.41
CA SER A 202 -23.01 3.29 -13.51
C SER A 202 -21.84 4.08 -12.91
N LYS A 203 -21.77 5.40 -13.12
CA LYS A 203 -20.71 6.25 -12.54
C LYS A 203 -20.89 6.42 -11.04
N ARG A 204 -22.13 6.55 -10.53
CA ARG A 204 -22.38 6.62 -9.08
C ARG A 204 -21.88 5.37 -8.35
N ARG A 205 -21.91 4.20 -9.00
CA ARG A 205 -21.41 2.93 -8.43
C ARG A 205 -19.90 2.85 -8.27
N ASN A 206 -19.14 3.82 -8.78
CA ASN A 206 -17.71 3.92 -8.53
C ASN A 206 -17.38 4.37 -7.09
N VAL A 207 -18.37 4.96 -6.39
CA VAL A 207 -18.23 5.43 -5.00
C VAL A 207 -19.23 4.69 -4.12
N LEU A 208 -18.73 4.02 -3.10
CA LEU A 208 -19.52 3.22 -2.17
C LEU A 208 -19.43 3.82 -0.77
N LYS A 209 -20.57 3.78 -0.05
CA LYS A 209 -20.65 4.17 1.36
C LYS A 209 -20.66 2.92 2.22
N TRP A 210 -19.81 2.88 3.24
CA TRP A 210 -19.77 1.77 4.19
C TRP A 210 -19.15 2.21 5.52
N ASP A 211 -19.78 1.83 6.63
CA ASP A 211 -19.27 2.06 7.98
C ASP A 211 -18.80 3.51 8.21
N GLY A 212 -19.66 4.48 7.93
CA GLY A 212 -19.36 5.91 8.09
C GLY A 212 -18.31 6.50 7.13
N LYS A 213 -17.87 5.75 6.13
CA LYS A 213 -16.74 6.07 5.25
C LYS A 213 -17.11 6.00 3.77
N LEU A 214 -16.27 6.59 2.93
CA LEU A 214 -16.38 6.53 1.48
C LEU A 214 -15.22 5.72 0.89
N TYR A 215 -15.57 4.86 -0.07
CA TYR A 215 -14.62 3.99 -0.77
C TYR A 215 -14.81 4.05 -2.28
N PHE A 216 -13.74 3.92 -3.03
CA PHE A 216 -13.82 3.52 -4.42
C PHE A 216 -14.24 2.05 -4.52
N ASN A 217 -15.04 1.72 -5.51
CA ASN A 217 -15.51 0.36 -5.76
C ASN A 217 -14.41 -0.50 -6.41
N PRO A 218 -13.82 -1.49 -5.73
CA PRO A 218 -12.74 -2.29 -6.29
C PRO A 218 -13.15 -3.13 -7.51
N ALA A 219 -14.45 -3.39 -7.68
CA ALA A 219 -15.00 -4.12 -8.80
C ALA A 219 -15.17 -3.27 -10.07
N SER A 220 -15.06 -1.94 -9.97
CA SER A 220 -15.24 -1.04 -11.11
C SER A 220 -13.98 -0.96 -11.97
N LYS A 221 -14.16 -1.11 -13.28
CA LYS A 221 -13.07 -0.86 -14.26
C LYS A 221 -12.62 0.61 -14.25
N ASP A 222 -13.55 1.56 -14.12
CA ASP A 222 -13.22 2.98 -14.03
C ASP A 222 -12.31 3.27 -12.83
N VAL A 223 -12.61 2.66 -11.67
CA VAL A 223 -11.80 2.80 -10.46
C VAL A 223 -10.43 2.15 -10.66
N GLN A 224 -10.37 0.94 -11.21
CA GLN A 224 -9.09 0.29 -11.49
C GLN A 224 -8.24 1.12 -12.46
N ASN A 225 -8.86 1.73 -13.49
CA ASN A 225 -8.17 2.64 -14.41
C ASN A 225 -7.65 3.89 -13.68
N LEU A 226 -8.47 4.48 -12.81
CA LEU A 226 -8.08 5.65 -12.00
C LEU A 226 -6.86 5.35 -11.12
N VAL A 227 -6.87 4.22 -10.41
CA VAL A 227 -5.74 3.80 -9.57
C VAL A 227 -4.48 3.57 -10.41
N CYS A 228 -4.61 2.85 -11.54
CA CYS A 228 -3.52 2.60 -12.46
C CYS A 228 -2.94 3.89 -13.08
N ASN A 229 -3.79 4.85 -13.42
CA ASN A 229 -3.36 6.12 -13.97
C ASN A 229 -2.62 6.97 -12.93
N GLY A 230 -3.10 6.99 -11.68
CA GLY A 230 -2.39 7.68 -10.59
C GLY A 230 -1.03 7.05 -10.27
N VAL A 231 -0.89 5.72 -10.37
CA VAL A 231 0.44 5.06 -10.27
C VAL A 231 1.31 5.44 -11.45
N ARG A 232 0.74 5.46 -12.68
CA ARG A 232 1.48 5.85 -13.89
C ARG A 232 2.06 7.26 -13.80
N GLU A 233 1.30 8.25 -13.27
CA GLU A 233 1.82 9.60 -13.04
C GLU A 233 3.06 9.57 -12.15
N ILE A 234 2.98 8.88 -11.00
CA ILE A 234 4.08 8.85 -10.04
C ILE A 234 5.34 8.25 -10.68
N VAL A 235 5.23 7.06 -11.28
CA VAL A 235 6.42 6.37 -11.84
C VAL A 235 6.97 7.07 -13.07
N ARG A 236 6.10 7.71 -13.89
CA ARG A 236 6.54 8.45 -15.07
C ARG A 236 7.26 9.74 -14.71
N ASP A 237 6.72 10.49 -13.73
CA ASP A 237 7.11 11.87 -13.50
C ASP A 237 8.11 12.04 -12.34
N TYR A 238 8.25 11.01 -11.48
CA TYR A 238 9.15 11.03 -10.33
C TYR A 238 10.09 9.83 -10.32
N ALA A 239 11.30 10.02 -9.82
CA ALA A 239 12.29 8.96 -9.68
C ALA A 239 12.06 8.15 -8.38
N VAL A 240 10.84 7.65 -8.15
CA VAL A 240 10.55 6.81 -6.99
C VAL A 240 11.17 5.42 -7.15
N ASP A 241 11.72 4.86 -6.07
CA ASP A 241 12.31 3.52 -6.07
C ASP A 241 11.27 2.42 -5.89
N GLY A 242 10.08 2.78 -5.39
CA GLY A 242 8.99 1.85 -5.24
C GLY A 242 7.61 2.50 -5.14
N ILE A 243 6.61 1.69 -5.48
CA ILE A 243 5.19 1.94 -5.17
C ILE A 243 4.79 0.98 -4.05
N HIS A 244 4.14 1.50 -3.03
CA HIS A 244 3.70 0.74 -1.86
C HIS A 244 2.20 0.89 -1.64
N PHE A 245 1.47 -0.24 -1.51
CA PHE A 245 0.07 -0.24 -1.07
C PHE A 245 -0.02 -0.81 0.34
N ASP A 246 -0.97 -0.29 1.13
CA ASP A 246 -1.31 -0.81 2.45
C ASP A 246 -2.34 -1.95 2.41
N ASP A 247 -3.00 -2.26 3.54
CA ASP A 247 -3.97 -3.34 3.70
C ASP A 247 -5.43 -2.96 3.39
N TYR A 248 -5.68 -1.70 3.00
CA TYR A 248 -7.05 -1.20 2.82
C TYR A 248 -7.63 -1.51 1.42
N PHE A 249 -7.77 -2.80 1.08
CA PHE A 249 -8.41 -3.21 -0.19
C PHE A 249 -9.94 -3.20 -0.08
N TYR A 250 -10.50 -3.99 0.81
CA TYR A 250 -11.92 -3.99 1.14
C TYR A 250 -12.10 -3.74 2.63
N PRO A 251 -13.15 -3.02 3.03
CA PRO A 251 -13.51 -2.90 4.45
C PRO A 251 -14.05 -4.22 4.99
N ASN A 252 -14.16 -4.32 6.33
CA ASN A 252 -14.92 -5.41 6.95
C ASN A 252 -16.41 -5.24 6.62
N LEU A 253 -16.98 -6.21 5.91
CA LEU A 253 -18.36 -6.18 5.44
C LEU A 253 -19.34 -6.88 6.39
N GLY A 254 -18.86 -7.37 7.54
CA GLY A 254 -19.67 -8.02 8.56
C GLY A 254 -20.38 -9.30 8.09
N ALA A 255 -21.36 -9.76 8.85
CA ALA A 255 -22.11 -11.00 8.56
C ALA A 255 -22.88 -10.91 7.22
N LYS A 256 -23.35 -9.74 6.85
CA LYS A 256 -24.14 -9.50 5.62
C LYS A 256 -23.27 -9.38 4.35
N TYR A 257 -21.98 -9.74 4.40
CA TYR A 257 -21.02 -9.57 3.30
C TYR A 257 -21.51 -10.09 1.93
N LYS A 258 -22.35 -11.10 1.89
CA LYS A 258 -22.86 -11.69 0.64
C LYS A 258 -23.79 -10.75 -0.15
N LYS A 259 -24.44 -9.77 0.51
CA LYS A 259 -25.51 -8.94 -0.10
C LYS A 259 -25.25 -7.43 -0.03
N VAL A 260 -24.03 -6.99 0.37
CA VAL A 260 -23.70 -5.58 0.58
C VAL A 260 -22.53 -5.11 -0.28
N PHE A 261 -22.27 -3.80 -0.27
CA PHE A 261 -21.16 -3.11 -0.88
C PHE A 261 -21.19 -3.19 -2.42
N ASP A 262 -20.44 -4.09 -3.03
CA ASP A 262 -20.36 -4.31 -4.47
C ASP A 262 -21.21 -5.51 -4.97
N TYR A 263 -22.19 -5.92 -4.18
CA TYR A 263 -23.06 -7.05 -4.53
C TYR A 263 -23.82 -6.86 -5.86
N LYS A 264 -24.19 -5.61 -6.19
CA LYS A 264 -24.85 -5.28 -7.47
C LYS A 264 -23.95 -5.64 -8.65
N GLU A 265 -22.66 -5.36 -8.56
CA GLU A 265 -21.66 -5.69 -9.57
C GLU A 265 -21.44 -7.20 -9.66
N TYR A 266 -21.46 -7.90 -8.51
CA TYR A 266 -21.41 -9.37 -8.49
C TYR A 266 -22.63 -9.99 -9.16
N LYS A 267 -23.84 -9.48 -8.92
CA LYS A 267 -25.06 -9.93 -9.64
C LYS A 267 -24.91 -9.77 -11.16
N ALA A 268 -24.42 -8.62 -11.60
CA ALA A 268 -24.17 -8.36 -13.01
C ALA A 268 -23.11 -9.32 -13.60
N TYR A 269 -22.05 -9.63 -12.83
CA TYR A 269 -21.06 -10.66 -13.20
C TYR A 269 -21.72 -12.03 -13.35
N ALA A 270 -22.53 -12.45 -12.37
CA ALA A 270 -23.21 -13.75 -12.39
C ALA A 270 -24.16 -13.88 -13.61
N LYS A 271 -24.92 -12.81 -13.94
CA LYS A 271 -25.80 -12.76 -15.12
C LYS A 271 -24.98 -12.92 -16.42
N ARG A 272 -23.82 -12.26 -16.52
CA ARG A 272 -22.91 -12.41 -17.69
C ARG A 272 -22.34 -13.83 -17.80
N CYS A 273 -22.01 -14.48 -16.66
CA CYS A 273 -21.56 -15.86 -16.68
C CYS A 273 -22.67 -16.80 -17.21
N LYS A 274 -23.92 -16.63 -16.72
CA LYS A 274 -25.07 -17.40 -17.22
C LYS A 274 -25.26 -17.23 -18.73
N LYS A 275 -25.26 -15.97 -19.23
CA LYS A 275 -25.41 -15.68 -20.68
C LYS A 275 -24.30 -16.31 -21.53
N LYS A 276 -23.11 -16.50 -20.96
CA LYS A 276 -21.95 -17.09 -21.67
C LYS A 276 -21.72 -18.56 -21.34
N HIS A 277 -22.67 -19.23 -20.70
CA HIS A 277 -22.57 -20.64 -20.26
C HIS A 277 -21.30 -20.93 -19.43
N LYS A 278 -20.79 -19.93 -18.66
CA LYS A 278 -19.62 -20.08 -17.82
C LYS A 278 -20.00 -20.23 -16.35
N LYS A 279 -19.31 -21.12 -15.63
CA LYS A 279 -19.48 -21.29 -14.18
C LYS A 279 -19.07 -20.00 -13.45
N LYS A 280 -19.97 -19.45 -12.63
CA LYS A 280 -19.67 -18.30 -11.77
C LYS A 280 -18.84 -18.76 -10.57
N VAL A 281 -17.87 -17.94 -10.12
CA VAL A 281 -17.19 -18.17 -8.85
C VAL A 281 -17.96 -17.56 -7.68
N SER A 282 -17.64 -17.95 -6.44
CA SER A 282 -18.25 -17.34 -5.24
C SER A 282 -17.94 -15.84 -5.17
N ILE A 283 -18.78 -15.06 -4.45
CA ILE A 283 -18.54 -13.62 -4.26
C ILE A 283 -17.20 -13.36 -3.56
N VAL A 284 -16.77 -14.24 -2.66
CA VAL A 284 -15.47 -14.15 -1.97
C VAL A 284 -14.33 -14.29 -2.96
N THR A 285 -14.36 -15.32 -3.79
CA THR A 285 -13.37 -15.54 -4.85
C THR A 285 -13.39 -14.40 -5.88
N TRP A 286 -14.57 -13.92 -6.25
CA TRP A 286 -14.70 -12.80 -7.17
C TRP A 286 -14.09 -11.50 -6.64
N ARG A 287 -14.29 -11.17 -5.36
CA ARG A 287 -13.64 -10.00 -4.72
C ARG A 287 -12.12 -10.15 -4.66
N ARG A 288 -11.61 -11.34 -4.28
CA ARG A 288 -10.16 -11.62 -4.34
C ARG A 288 -9.58 -11.45 -5.74
N ASN A 289 -10.33 -11.89 -6.76
CA ASN A 289 -9.92 -11.71 -8.15
C ASN A 289 -9.89 -10.24 -8.57
N ASN A 290 -10.83 -9.40 -8.11
CA ASN A 290 -10.82 -7.96 -8.38
C ASN A 290 -9.54 -7.30 -7.83
N VAL A 291 -9.16 -7.61 -6.59
CA VAL A 291 -7.91 -7.10 -5.98
C VAL A 291 -6.70 -7.65 -6.74
N SER A 292 -6.62 -8.96 -6.98
CA SER A 292 -5.50 -9.59 -7.68
C SER A 292 -5.29 -9.01 -9.09
N ASN A 293 -6.37 -8.77 -9.83
CA ASN A 293 -6.31 -8.18 -11.17
C ASN A 293 -5.78 -6.74 -11.11
N MET A 294 -6.16 -5.96 -10.11
CA MET A 294 -5.65 -4.61 -9.93
C MET A 294 -4.15 -4.63 -9.62
N LEU A 295 -3.69 -5.48 -8.68
CA LEU A 295 -2.27 -5.61 -8.36
C LEU A 295 -1.44 -6.01 -9.59
N LYS A 296 -1.91 -7.01 -10.36
CA LYS A 296 -1.26 -7.42 -11.61
C LYS A 296 -1.11 -6.24 -12.59
N ARG A 297 -2.17 -5.45 -12.77
CA ARG A 297 -2.14 -4.27 -13.66
C ARG A 297 -1.15 -3.22 -13.16
N VAL A 298 -1.16 -2.93 -11.86
CA VAL A 298 -0.26 -1.94 -11.25
C VAL A 298 1.19 -2.38 -11.44
N ARG A 299 1.54 -3.61 -11.09
CA ARG A 299 2.91 -4.13 -11.29
C ARG A 299 3.35 -4.05 -12.74
N THR A 300 2.49 -4.47 -13.69
CA THR A 300 2.78 -4.37 -15.13
C THR A 300 3.07 -2.93 -15.56
N ILE A 301 2.32 -1.95 -15.03
CA ILE A 301 2.53 -0.53 -15.34
C ILE A 301 3.85 -0.04 -14.75
N VAL A 302 4.13 -0.36 -13.49
CA VAL A 302 5.37 0.03 -12.81
C VAL A 302 6.59 -0.44 -13.60
N HIS A 303 6.69 -1.75 -13.87
CA HIS A 303 7.83 -2.32 -14.57
C HIS A 303 7.97 -1.89 -16.05
N ARG A 304 6.83 -1.60 -16.73
CA ARG A 304 6.89 -1.06 -18.09
C ARG A 304 7.48 0.35 -18.14
N LEU A 305 7.22 1.15 -17.13
CA LEU A 305 7.72 2.54 -17.07
C LEU A 305 9.12 2.62 -16.46
N ASP A 306 9.41 1.72 -15.55
CA ASP A 306 10.70 1.62 -14.89
C ASP A 306 10.88 0.24 -14.26
N ASN A 307 11.76 -0.55 -14.86
CA ASN A 307 12.02 -1.93 -14.41
C ASN A 307 12.74 -2.00 -13.04
N ASN A 308 13.38 -0.91 -12.61
CA ASN A 308 14.05 -0.82 -11.31
C ASN A 308 13.09 -0.39 -10.18
N CYS A 309 11.95 0.20 -10.52
CA CYS A 309 10.93 0.57 -9.54
C CYS A 309 10.16 -0.67 -9.08
N VAL A 310 10.20 -0.96 -7.78
CA VAL A 310 9.51 -2.13 -7.22
C VAL A 310 8.07 -1.82 -6.82
N PHE A 311 7.20 -2.83 -6.87
CA PHE A 311 5.84 -2.72 -6.36
C PHE A 311 5.61 -3.69 -5.21
N GLY A 312 5.23 -3.17 -4.05
CA GLY A 312 4.95 -3.98 -2.87
C GLY A 312 3.67 -3.63 -2.14
N ILE A 313 3.27 -4.51 -1.25
CA ILE A 313 2.08 -4.38 -0.42
C ILE A 313 2.39 -4.67 1.04
N SER A 314 1.63 -4.04 1.94
CA SER A 314 1.71 -4.28 3.39
C SER A 314 0.34 -4.73 3.92
N PRO A 315 0.02 -6.04 3.83
CA PRO A 315 -1.25 -6.58 4.33
C PRO A 315 -1.24 -6.72 5.86
N ALA A 316 -2.43 -6.88 6.46
CA ALA A 316 -2.55 -7.24 7.87
C ALA A 316 -1.76 -8.51 8.21
N GLY A 317 -1.10 -8.54 9.38
CA GLY A 317 -0.18 -9.61 9.77
C GLY A 317 -0.84 -10.97 10.02
N ASN A 318 -2.13 -11.00 10.44
CA ASN A 318 -2.85 -12.24 10.67
C ASN A 318 -3.38 -12.84 9.36
N ILE A 319 -2.72 -13.89 8.85
CA ILE A 319 -3.08 -14.56 7.60
C ILE A 319 -4.52 -15.07 7.61
N ARG A 320 -5.01 -15.60 8.75
CA ARG A 320 -6.38 -16.10 8.87
C ARG A 320 -7.41 -15.00 8.56
N ASN A 321 -7.17 -13.78 9.04
CA ASN A 321 -8.05 -12.63 8.80
C ASN A 321 -8.07 -12.22 7.32
N LEU A 322 -6.96 -12.35 6.59
CA LEU A 322 -6.89 -12.05 5.16
C LEU A 322 -7.76 -12.99 4.32
N TYR A 323 -7.95 -14.22 4.82
CA TYR A 323 -8.80 -15.22 4.18
C TYR A 323 -10.22 -15.30 4.76
N ALA A 324 -10.59 -14.43 5.70
CA ALA A 324 -11.95 -14.32 6.18
C ALA A 324 -12.95 -14.03 5.02
N LYS A 325 -14.18 -14.55 5.16
CA LYS A 325 -15.20 -14.42 4.10
C LYS A 325 -15.73 -12.99 3.94
N ASN A 326 -15.56 -12.15 4.95
CA ASN A 326 -16.15 -10.82 5.08
C ASN A 326 -15.14 -9.67 5.16
N ASN A 327 -13.83 -9.92 5.04
CA ASN A 327 -12.81 -8.90 5.26
C ASN A 327 -11.64 -9.00 4.28
N TYR A 328 -10.92 -7.92 4.03
CA TYR A 328 -9.71 -7.75 3.21
C TYR A 328 -9.76 -8.30 1.79
N TYR A 329 -10.19 -9.54 1.59
CA TYR A 329 -10.17 -10.26 0.30
C TYR A 329 -8.79 -10.30 -0.35
N ALA A 330 -7.75 -10.43 0.48
CA ALA A 330 -6.36 -10.44 0.07
C ALA A 330 -5.88 -11.89 -0.16
N ASP A 331 -5.53 -12.24 -1.40
CA ASP A 331 -5.06 -13.58 -1.78
C ASP A 331 -3.53 -13.64 -1.79
N VAL A 332 -2.94 -13.42 -0.60
CA VAL A 332 -1.48 -13.27 -0.42
C VAL A 332 -0.69 -14.50 -0.88
N LYS A 333 -1.21 -15.72 -0.67
CA LYS A 333 -0.56 -16.95 -1.14
C LYS A 333 -0.42 -16.99 -2.66
N LYS A 334 -1.47 -16.56 -3.39
CA LYS A 334 -1.44 -16.41 -4.85
C LYS A 334 -0.44 -15.35 -5.29
N TRP A 335 -0.43 -14.20 -4.60
CA TRP A 335 0.44 -13.09 -4.99
C TRP A 335 1.92 -13.40 -4.75
N MET A 336 2.25 -14.10 -3.67
CA MET A 336 3.62 -14.50 -3.37
C MET A 336 4.15 -15.58 -4.32
N ARG A 337 3.31 -16.52 -4.77
CA ARG A 337 3.72 -17.61 -5.67
C ARG A 337 4.12 -17.16 -7.08
N SER A 338 3.82 -15.92 -7.45
CA SER A 338 4.05 -15.44 -8.81
C SER A 338 4.54 -13.99 -8.83
N SER A 339 5.63 -13.76 -9.55
CA SER A 339 6.18 -12.43 -9.81
C SER A 339 5.25 -11.48 -10.60
N LYS A 340 4.06 -11.96 -11.02
CA LYS A 340 3.09 -11.16 -11.79
C LYS A 340 2.34 -10.13 -10.96
N TYR A 341 2.35 -10.23 -9.62
CA TYR A 341 1.50 -9.42 -8.74
C TYR A 341 2.26 -8.36 -7.94
N ILE A 342 3.38 -8.75 -7.35
CA ILE A 342 4.18 -7.93 -6.42
C ILE A 342 5.66 -8.28 -6.54
N ASP A 343 6.53 -7.37 -6.10
CA ASP A 343 7.97 -7.60 -5.96
C ASP A 343 8.34 -7.84 -4.50
N TYR A 344 7.56 -7.30 -3.56
CA TYR A 344 7.71 -7.62 -2.14
C TYR A 344 6.37 -7.59 -1.39
N ILE A 345 6.37 -8.25 -0.23
CA ILE A 345 5.27 -8.21 0.73
C ILE A 345 5.83 -7.88 2.11
N CYS A 346 5.09 -7.04 2.87
CA CYS A 346 5.48 -6.59 4.19
C CYS A 346 4.29 -6.73 5.17
N PRO A 347 3.98 -7.94 5.67
CA PRO A 347 2.90 -8.14 6.64
C PRO A 347 3.11 -7.31 7.91
N GLN A 348 2.05 -6.69 8.41
CA GLN A 348 2.04 -5.85 9.61
C GLN A 348 1.98 -6.72 10.87
N ILE A 349 3.13 -7.19 11.36
CA ILE A 349 3.24 -8.08 12.53
C ILE A 349 3.56 -7.24 13.77
N TYR A 350 2.54 -6.56 14.32
CA TYR A 350 2.66 -5.56 15.39
C TYR A 350 2.51 -6.12 16.80
N TRP A 351 2.71 -7.42 16.99
CA TRP A 351 2.55 -8.15 18.25
C TRP A 351 3.90 -8.51 18.88
N THR A 352 3.88 -8.76 20.20
CA THR A 352 5.06 -9.25 20.91
C THR A 352 5.23 -10.78 20.76
N PHE A 353 6.29 -11.31 21.32
CA PHE A 353 6.51 -12.76 21.35
C PHE A 353 5.52 -13.51 22.25
N SER A 354 5.02 -12.85 23.30
CA SER A 354 4.08 -13.42 24.27
C SER A 354 2.60 -13.21 23.93
N GLN A 355 2.28 -12.55 22.81
CA GLN A 355 0.90 -12.34 22.41
C GLN A 355 0.19 -13.67 22.07
N LYS A 356 -0.96 -13.94 22.71
CA LYS A 356 -1.61 -15.26 22.70
C LYS A 356 -2.14 -15.70 21.33
N THR A 357 -2.69 -14.78 20.54
CA THR A 357 -3.38 -15.11 19.26
C THR A 357 -2.44 -15.11 18.06
N CYS A 358 -1.51 -14.16 18.04
CA CYS A 358 -0.60 -13.91 16.93
C CYS A 358 0.81 -13.61 17.47
N PRO A 359 1.46 -14.54 18.20
CA PRO A 359 2.82 -14.32 18.70
C PRO A 359 3.76 -13.99 17.55
N PHE A 360 4.71 -13.09 17.79
CA PHE A 360 5.58 -12.56 16.74
C PHE A 360 6.34 -13.64 15.98
N ARG A 361 6.98 -14.58 16.71
CA ARG A 361 7.77 -15.68 16.13
C ARG A 361 6.92 -16.55 15.20
N GLU A 362 5.84 -17.12 15.71
CA GLU A 362 4.98 -18.04 14.98
C GLU A 362 4.28 -17.36 13.80
N THR A 363 3.90 -16.10 13.97
CA THR A 363 3.28 -15.33 12.90
C THR A 363 4.29 -15.06 11.78
N THR A 364 5.51 -14.65 12.14
CA THR A 364 6.61 -14.45 11.18
C THR A 364 6.93 -15.73 10.43
N ASN A 365 7.09 -16.85 11.15
CA ASN A 365 7.37 -18.15 10.53
C ASN A 365 6.29 -18.57 9.54
N LYS A 366 5.00 -18.38 9.88
CA LYS A 366 3.88 -18.65 8.96
C LYS A 366 3.96 -17.83 7.68
N TRP A 367 4.42 -16.58 7.75
CA TRP A 367 4.63 -15.76 6.56
C TRP A 367 5.83 -16.19 5.74
N LEU A 368 6.95 -16.49 6.38
CA LEU A 368 8.19 -16.92 5.72
C LEU A 368 8.05 -18.29 5.06
N ALA A 369 7.21 -19.17 5.61
CA ALA A 369 6.91 -20.50 5.08
C ALA A 369 5.98 -20.51 3.86
N ILE A 370 5.35 -19.37 3.48
CA ILE A 370 4.51 -19.32 2.28
C ILE A 370 5.39 -19.53 1.05
N PRO A 371 5.11 -20.53 0.20
CA PRO A 371 5.82 -20.72 -1.06
C PRO A 371 5.76 -19.46 -1.92
N ARG A 372 6.91 -19.00 -2.42
CA ARG A 372 7.00 -17.77 -3.20
C ARG A 372 7.95 -17.87 -4.38
N ALA A 373 7.73 -17.00 -5.38
CA ALA A 373 8.68 -16.82 -6.46
C ALA A 373 10.01 -16.25 -5.94
N LYS A 374 11.15 -16.66 -6.48
CA LYS A 374 12.50 -16.22 -6.06
C LYS A 374 12.66 -14.69 -6.04
N SER A 375 11.98 -13.98 -6.95
CA SER A 375 12.01 -12.52 -7.04
C SER A 375 11.16 -11.79 -5.98
N VAL A 376 10.23 -12.48 -5.29
CA VAL A 376 9.35 -11.86 -4.29
C VAL A 376 10.03 -11.84 -2.94
N LYS A 377 10.36 -10.65 -2.45
CA LYS A 377 10.96 -10.45 -1.12
C LYS A 377 9.90 -10.38 -0.02
N VAL A 378 10.26 -10.85 1.17
CA VAL A 378 9.43 -10.71 2.37
C VAL A 378 10.15 -9.78 3.33
N TYR A 379 9.50 -8.67 3.67
CA TYR A 379 9.86 -7.80 4.78
C TYR A 379 8.85 -7.98 5.89
N VAL A 380 9.14 -7.51 7.11
CA VAL A 380 8.21 -7.59 8.24
C VAL A 380 7.91 -6.19 8.77
N GLY A 381 6.64 -5.85 8.88
CA GLY A 381 6.18 -4.61 9.50
C GLY A 381 6.28 -4.70 11.03
N LEU A 382 7.00 -3.76 11.65
CA LEU A 382 7.20 -3.65 13.09
C LEU A 382 6.36 -2.51 13.67
N GLY A 383 5.73 -2.73 14.83
CA GLY A 383 4.81 -1.79 15.45
C GLY A 383 5.49 -0.80 16.38
N GLY A 384 6.20 0.20 15.84
CA GLY A 384 6.84 1.27 16.63
C GLY A 384 5.86 2.03 17.52
N TYR A 385 4.62 2.19 17.09
CA TYR A 385 3.56 2.87 17.86
C TYR A 385 3.21 2.16 19.19
N ARG A 386 3.56 0.89 19.32
CA ARG A 386 3.39 0.10 20.53
C ARG A 386 4.52 0.33 21.54
N ALA A 387 5.66 0.84 21.11
CA ALA A 387 6.80 1.07 21.97
C ALA A 387 6.49 2.18 23.01
N GLY A 388 6.77 1.93 24.27
CA GLY A 388 6.63 2.91 25.35
C GLY A 388 5.19 3.29 25.70
N ILE A 389 4.19 2.48 25.36
CA ILE A 389 2.82 2.62 25.85
C ILE A 389 2.75 2.19 27.33
N SER A 390 1.72 2.63 28.02
CA SER A 390 1.47 2.26 29.42
C SER A 390 1.04 0.79 29.58
N LYS A 391 1.22 0.22 30.77
CA LYS A 391 0.72 -1.12 31.11
C LYS A 391 -0.78 -1.26 30.85
N ARG A 392 -1.57 -0.20 31.14
CA ARG A 392 -3.01 -0.17 30.90
C ARG A 392 -3.34 -0.25 29.42
N GLU A 393 -2.69 0.56 28.58
CA GLU A 393 -2.90 0.55 27.13
C GLU A 393 -2.48 -0.79 26.49
N ALA A 394 -1.37 -1.37 26.95
CA ALA A 394 -0.91 -2.67 26.52
C ALA A 394 -1.91 -3.79 26.85
N LYS A 395 -2.46 -3.78 28.06
CA LYS A 395 -3.50 -4.74 28.52
C LYS A 395 -4.79 -4.58 27.69
N LEU A 396 -5.25 -3.35 27.47
CA LEU A 396 -6.42 -3.08 26.63
C LEU A 396 -6.21 -3.54 25.17
N GLY A 397 -4.99 -3.47 24.67
CA GLY A 397 -4.59 -3.99 23.35
C GLY A 397 -4.33 -5.49 23.32
N ALA A 398 -4.64 -6.23 24.39
CA ALA A 398 -4.43 -7.68 24.54
C ALA A 398 -2.99 -8.14 24.23
N ASP A 399 -1.98 -7.31 24.56
CA ASP A 399 -0.56 -7.59 24.35
C ASP A 399 0.29 -6.88 25.41
N ALA A 400 0.22 -7.42 26.63
CA ALA A 400 0.71 -6.80 27.85
C ALA A 400 2.24 -6.54 27.85
N GLU A 401 3.01 -7.34 27.12
CA GLU A 401 4.47 -7.23 27.05
C GLU A 401 4.93 -5.87 26.50
N TRP A 402 4.13 -5.19 25.66
CA TRP A 402 4.43 -3.83 25.21
C TRP A 402 4.47 -2.80 26.34
N GLY A 403 3.72 -3.03 27.41
CA GLY A 403 3.67 -2.14 28.58
C GLY A 403 4.76 -2.41 29.61
N THR A 404 5.42 -3.58 29.58
CA THR A 404 6.40 -4.02 30.58
C THR A 404 7.83 -4.09 30.03
N SER A 405 7.99 -4.53 28.77
CA SER A 405 9.30 -4.60 28.11
C SER A 405 9.68 -3.30 27.40
N ARG A 406 10.97 -3.03 27.30
CA ARG A 406 11.59 -1.95 26.51
C ARG A 406 12.60 -2.50 25.50
N THR A 407 12.47 -3.78 25.11
CA THR A 407 13.40 -4.48 24.20
C THR A 407 12.67 -5.27 23.12
N ASN A 408 11.35 -5.09 22.97
CA ASN A 408 10.56 -5.85 22.01
C ASN A 408 11.04 -5.68 20.57
N LEU A 409 11.21 -4.44 20.09
CA LEU A 409 11.70 -4.17 18.75
C LEU A 409 13.13 -4.66 18.53
N LYS A 410 14.02 -4.54 19.56
CA LYS A 410 15.37 -5.10 19.50
C LYS A 410 15.32 -6.61 19.33
N ARG A 411 14.53 -7.33 20.14
CA ARG A 411 14.36 -8.79 20.07
C ARG A 411 13.74 -9.22 18.74
N GLN A 412 12.75 -8.49 18.24
CA GLN A 412 12.12 -8.74 16.95
C GLN A 412 13.15 -8.61 15.81
N LEU A 413 13.97 -7.57 15.80
CA LEU A 413 15.00 -7.40 14.78
C LEU A 413 16.06 -8.51 14.83
N LEU A 414 16.55 -8.87 16.01
CA LEU A 414 17.49 -10.00 16.17
C LEU A 414 16.89 -11.29 15.60
N TYR A 415 15.62 -11.55 15.92
CA TYR A 415 14.91 -12.70 15.38
C TYR A 415 14.79 -12.66 13.84
N LEU A 416 14.43 -11.49 13.27
CA LEU A 416 14.35 -11.36 11.80
C LEU A 416 15.70 -11.59 11.13
N ARG A 417 16.78 -11.11 11.72
CA ARG A 417 18.15 -11.29 11.22
C ARG A 417 18.64 -12.76 11.29
N SER A 418 18.08 -13.57 12.19
CA SER A 418 18.34 -15.02 12.22
C SER A 418 17.53 -15.79 11.16
N GLN A 419 16.64 -15.12 10.40
CA GLN A 419 15.81 -15.76 9.37
C GLN A 419 16.36 -15.47 7.97
N ASN A 420 17.07 -16.40 7.34
CA ASN A 420 17.68 -16.24 6.01
C ASN A 420 16.67 -15.83 4.91
N SER A 421 15.40 -16.19 5.10
CA SER A 421 14.32 -15.88 4.14
C SER A 421 13.65 -14.52 4.34
N CYS A 422 14.07 -13.74 5.36
CA CYS A 422 13.57 -12.39 5.64
C CYS A 422 14.52 -11.35 5.02
N GLY A 423 14.02 -10.53 4.10
CA GLY A 423 14.81 -9.49 3.42
C GLY A 423 14.94 -8.18 4.22
N GLY A 424 14.33 -8.08 5.42
CA GLY A 424 14.37 -6.87 6.25
C GLY A 424 13.02 -6.51 6.85
N PHE A 425 12.84 -5.24 7.19
CA PHE A 425 11.67 -4.77 7.93
C PHE A 425 11.25 -3.35 7.53
N MET A 426 10.03 -2.95 7.97
CA MET A 426 9.55 -1.58 7.95
C MET A 426 8.95 -1.21 9.31
N LEU A 427 9.36 -0.07 9.89
CA LEU A 427 8.88 0.42 11.18
C LEU A 427 7.68 1.36 11.01
N PHE A 428 6.57 1.09 11.65
CA PHE A 428 5.40 1.97 11.69
C PHE A 428 5.34 2.66 13.06
N SER A 429 5.62 3.96 13.18
CA SER A 429 5.92 4.96 12.15
C SER A 429 7.04 5.91 12.58
N TYR A 430 7.34 6.93 11.76
CA TYR A 430 8.35 7.95 12.05
C TYR A 430 8.09 8.73 13.34
N SER A 431 6.85 9.14 13.60
CA SER A 431 6.51 9.86 14.85
C SER A 431 6.85 9.06 16.10
N ASP A 432 6.80 7.74 16.02
CA ASP A 432 7.13 6.86 17.13
C ASP A 432 8.65 6.71 17.33
N LEU A 433 9.43 6.84 16.24
CA LEU A 433 10.89 6.89 16.32
C LEU A 433 11.39 8.05 17.18
N ILE A 434 10.68 9.18 17.17
CA ILE A 434 11.07 10.41 17.89
C ILE A 434 10.25 10.67 19.16
N ARG A 435 9.23 9.86 19.45
CA ARG A 435 8.32 10.03 20.60
C ARG A 435 9.05 9.81 21.93
N LYS A 436 8.87 10.74 22.89
CA LYS A 436 9.56 10.69 24.19
C LYS A 436 9.31 9.37 24.95
N SER A 437 8.07 8.88 25.00
CA SER A 437 7.73 7.63 25.69
C SER A 437 8.33 6.37 25.06
N ALA A 438 8.63 6.40 23.76
CA ALA A 438 9.28 5.29 23.04
C ALA A 438 10.82 5.35 23.09
N ARG A 439 11.43 6.44 23.61
CA ARG A 439 12.88 6.70 23.53
C ARG A 439 13.76 5.53 23.95
N SER A 440 13.43 4.89 25.08
CA SER A 440 14.22 3.77 25.62
C SER A 440 14.24 2.56 24.67
N GLU A 441 13.07 2.18 24.16
CA GLU A 441 12.93 1.11 23.17
C GLU A 441 13.66 1.43 21.87
N MET A 442 13.41 2.64 21.33
CA MET A 442 13.99 3.10 20.07
C MET A 442 15.53 3.23 20.14
N LYS A 443 16.08 3.69 21.27
CA LYS A 443 17.54 3.75 21.47
C LYS A 443 18.19 2.36 21.32
N ARG A 444 17.59 1.32 21.93
CA ARG A 444 18.07 -0.06 21.83
C ARG A 444 17.92 -0.64 20.43
N PHE A 445 16.79 -0.36 19.80
CA PHE A 445 16.49 -0.81 18.44
C PHE A 445 17.43 -0.15 17.41
N THR A 446 17.58 1.17 17.43
CA THR A 446 18.39 1.91 16.45
C THR A 446 19.90 1.71 16.65
N LYS A 447 20.35 1.42 17.89
CA LYS A 447 21.75 0.97 18.12
C LYS A 447 22.04 -0.29 17.30
N LEU A 448 21.11 -1.26 17.28
CA LEU A 448 21.26 -2.50 16.51
C LEU A 448 21.21 -2.28 14.98
N LEU A 449 20.50 -1.25 14.48
CA LEU A 449 20.45 -0.94 13.04
C LEU A 449 21.81 -0.48 12.50
N LYS A 450 22.68 0.03 13.33
CA LYS A 450 24.02 0.50 12.95
C LYS A 450 25.05 -0.63 12.87
N THR A 451 24.70 -1.83 13.37
CA THR A 451 25.56 -3.02 13.24
C THR A 451 25.18 -3.77 11.95
N VAL A 452 26.18 -4.29 11.25
CA VAL A 452 25.97 -5.16 10.09
C VAL A 452 25.33 -6.47 10.56
N PRO A 453 24.27 -7.00 9.89
CA PRO A 453 23.76 -8.33 10.19
C PRO A 453 24.87 -9.38 10.04
N SER A 454 25.00 -10.32 10.99
CA SER A 454 25.97 -11.40 10.94
C SER A 454 25.88 -12.25 9.66
N ASN A 455 24.68 -12.36 9.07
CA ASN A 455 24.43 -13.10 7.83
C ASN A 455 24.76 -12.30 6.55
N ALA A 456 25.25 -11.07 6.65
CA ALA A 456 25.69 -10.27 5.50
C ALA A 456 27.14 -10.54 5.10
N VAL A 457 27.86 -11.33 5.90
CA VAL A 457 29.15 -11.89 5.52
C VAL A 457 28.87 -13.17 4.73
N GLY A 458 28.52 -13.01 3.44
CA GLY A 458 28.67 -14.11 2.48
C GLY A 458 30.12 -14.58 2.48
N PRO A 459 30.42 -15.81 2.05
CA PRO A 459 31.79 -16.29 2.00
C PRO A 459 32.63 -15.24 1.27
N THR A 460 33.66 -14.78 1.96
CA THR A 460 34.68 -13.88 1.40
C THR A 460 35.12 -14.49 0.10
N ALA A 461 34.83 -13.86 -1.03
CA ALA A 461 35.38 -14.29 -2.29
C ALA A 461 36.91 -14.26 -2.10
N THR A 462 37.51 -15.44 -2.07
CA THR A 462 38.96 -15.60 -2.15
C THR A 462 39.43 -14.77 -3.34
N PRO A 463 40.42 -13.90 -3.21
CA PRO A 463 40.89 -13.12 -4.34
C PRO A 463 41.27 -14.09 -5.45
N THR A 464 40.54 -14.08 -6.55
CA THR A 464 40.93 -14.81 -7.77
C THR A 464 42.27 -14.20 -8.20
N ALA A 465 43.33 -15.01 -8.10
CA ALA A 465 44.63 -14.68 -8.61
C ALA A 465 44.50 -14.24 -10.07
N ALA A 466 45.22 -13.19 -10.41
CA ALA A 466 45.29 -12.65 -11.77
C ALA A 466 45.63 -13.75 -12.79
N PRO A 467 45.08 -13.71 -14.00
CA PRO A 467 45.41 -14.71 -15.03
C PRO A 467 46.85 -14.53 -15.47
N THR A 468 47.70 -15.52 -15.15
CA THR A 468 49.01 -15.68 -15.73
C THR A 468 48.84 -16.11 -17.19
N THR A 469 49.27 -15.29 -18.10
CA THR A 469 49.39 -15.61 -19.52
C THR A 469 50.38 -16.73 -19.76
N VAL A 470 49.95 -17.83 -20.34
CA VAL A 470 50.83 -18.90 -20.89
C VAL A 470 50.50 -19.06 -22.36
N PRO A 471 51.54 -19.22 -23.24
CA PRO A 471 51.40 -19.14 -24.68
C PRO A 471 50.84 -20.40 -25.31
N THR A 472 50.27 -20.21 -26.45
CA THR A 472 49.72 -21.12 -27.48
C THR A 472 50.68 -22.23 -27.91
N ALA A 473 50.19 -23.48 -27.97
CA ALA A 473 50.65 -24.48 -28.92
C ALA A 473 49.49 -25.32 -29.42
N VAL A 474 49.36 -25.41 -30.71
CA VAL A 474 48.47 -26.24 -31.53
C VAL A 474 49.38 -27.21 -32.29
N PRO A 475 48.94 -28.29 -32.99
CA PRO A 475 47.86 -29.27 -32.82
C PRO A 475 48.34 -30.72 -33.03
N THR A 476 47.47 -31.69 -33.07
CA THR A 476 47.26 -32.79 -34.05
C THR A 476 46.75 -34.08 -33.42
N GLY A 477 45.81 -34.72 -34.11
CA GLY A 477 45.55 -36.17 -33.98
C GLY A 477 44.09 -36.56 -33.71
N THR A 478 43.35 -36.81 -34.73
CA THR A 478 42.09 -37.58 -34.86
C THR A 478 42.42 -39.08 -34.97
N PRO A 479 41.46 -40.02 -35.07
CA PRO A 479 40.29 -40.42 -34.30
C PRO A 479 40.34 -41.90 -33.90
N THR A 480 39.32 -42.45 -33.24
CA THR A 480 38.75 -43.79 -33.57
C THR A 480 37.84 -44.37 -32.49
N ASP A 481 36.64 -44.75 -32.96
CA ASP A 481 35.72 -45.85 -32.60
C ASP A 481 34.99 -45.96 -31.29
N ALA A 482 33.67 -45.98 -31.46
CA ALA A 482 32.70 -46.70 -30.63
C ALA A 482 32.86 -48.22 -30.77
N PRO A 483 32.28 -49.15 -29.99
CA PRO A 483 30.84 -49.33 -29.91
C PRO A 483 30.23 -49.97 -28.63
N THR A 484 28.88 -49.90 -28.59
CA THR A 484 27.87 -50.92 -28.18
C THR A 484 27.81 -51.47 -26.73
N ASP A 485 26.68 -51.30 -26.15
CA ASP A 485 25.51 -52.17 -25.97
C ASP A 485 25.20 -52.73 -24.58
N SER A 486 23.92 -52.79 -24.30
CA SER A 486 23.08 -53.72 -23.51
C SER A 486 22.63 -53.28 -22.11
N SER A 487 21.39 -52.87 -22.05
CA SER A 487 20.19 -53.59 -21.55
C SER A 487 20.26 -54.08 -20.09
N THR A 488 19.32 -53.70 -19.24
CA THR A 488 18.27 -54.59 -18.77
C THR A 488 17.48 -54.03 -17.55
N THR A 489 16.16 -53.97 -17.73
CA THR A 489 15.01 -54.26 -16.88
C THR A 489 14.80 -53.55 -15.54
N ALA A 490 13.60 -52.99 -15.50
CA ALA A 490 12.79 -52.67 -14.32
C ALA A 490 12.37 -53.93 -13.52
N PRO A 491 11.92 -53.80 -12.31
CA PRO A 491 10.49 -54.14 -12.11
C PRO A 491 9.67 -53.15 -11.26
N THR A 492 8.43 -53.14 -11.62
CA THR A 492 7.18 -52.67 -11.03
C THR A 492 6.92 -53.28 -9.66
N GLU A 493 6.43 -52.51 -8.70
CA GLU A 493 5.40 -52.97 -7.77
C GLU A 493 4.55 -51.83 -7.21
N THR A 494 3.25 -52.04 -7.21
CA THR A 494 2.12 -51.22 -6.77
C THR A 494 1.49 -51.89 -5.53
N PRO A 495 0.41 -51.39 -4.90
CA PRO A 495 0.34 -50.59 -3.67
C PRO A 495 -0.30 -51.33 -2.50
N ALA A 496 -0.31 -50.77 -1.30
CA ALA A 496 -1.16 -51.22 -0.22
C ALA A 496 -1.85 -50.07 0.53
N ALA A 497 -3.03 -50.36 0.94
CA ALA A 497 -4.16 -49.54 1.37
C ALA A 497 -4.01 -48.97 2.81
N ALA A 498 -4.88 -47.98 3.09
CA ALA A 498 -5.17 -47.36 4.39
C ALA A 498 -5.66 -48.34 5.46
N PRO A 499 -5.67 -47.89 6.74
CA PRO A 499 -6.96 -47.91 7.42
C PRO A 499 -7.37 -46.61 8.12
N THR A 500 -8.66 -46.43 8.14
CA THR A 500 -9.53 -45.57 8.93
C THR A 500 -9.28 -45.65 10.44
N ASN A 501 -9.25 -44.48 11.10
CA ASN A 501 -10.15 -44.07 12.19
C ASN A 501 -10.10 -42.54 12.37
#